data_2c2e0620a92eb6623eecd92eab84f41b
#
_entry.id   2c2e0620a92eb6623eecd92eab84f41b
#
_cell.length_a   1.000
_cell.length_b   1.000
_cell.length_c   1.000
_cell.angle_alpha   90.00
_cell.angle_beta   90.00
_cell.angle_gamma   90.00
#
_symmetry.space_group_name_H-M   'P 1'
#
loop_
_entity.id
_entity.type
_entity.pdbx_description
1 polymer ?
#
loop_
_entity_poly.entity_id
_entity_poly.type
_entity_poly.pdbx_seq_one_letter_code
_entity_poly.pdbx_strand_id
1 'polypeptide(L)'
;LDSTIVLLDSVIMKGNTEFKLEAVINEPDIFYLYLDKNDGDSLNDIITFFGNKGEININTRLINFDSSFEISGSKNTDLLLEYFSIIRNYNLQNLDLLEIFYNAQIEQNQDRIDSVNNQIENLIKRKYLYSLNFSITNSLYEVSPYIAVSQIPDANKDLLIKLYDTLSMEIRESKYGKILEEIITN
;
A
#
# COMPACT_ATOMS: atom_id res chain seq x y z
N LEU A 1 13.13 -4.66 3.09
CA LEU A 1 13.04 -4.26 1.68
C LEU A 1 14.07 -3.18 1.44
N ASP A 2 15.13 -3.50 0.71
CA ASP A 2 16.08 -2.51 0.20
C ASP A 2 15.34 -1.66 -0.84
N SER A 3 14.88 -0.50 -0.44
CA SER A 3 14.09 0.40 -1.28
C SER A 3 14.99 1.45 -1.91
N THR A 4 15.74 1.06 -2.93
CA THR A 4 16.39 2.02 -3.80
C THR A 4 15.36 2.48 -4.83
N ILE A 5 14.92 3.74 -4.74
CA ILE A 5 14.06 4.35 -5.76
C ILE A 5 14.97 4.76 -6.92
N VAL A 6 14.64 4.29 -8.12
CA VAL A 6 15.38 4.59 -9.36
C VAL A 6 14.46 5.40 -10.27
N LEU A 7 14.96 6.53 -10.79
CA LEU A 7 14.27 7.30 -11.81
C LEU A 7 14.29 6.50 -13.13
N LEU A 8 13.11 6.19 -13.66
CA LEU A 8 12.97 5.44 -14.91
C LEU A 8 12.78 6.38 -16.12
N ASP A 9 11.94 7.40 -15.97
CA ASP A 9 11.65 8.38 -16.99
C ASP A 9 11.16 9.69 -16.37
N SER A 10 11.23 10.79 -17.11
CA SER A 10 10.75 12.09 -16.65
C SER A 10 10.34 12.99 -17.82
N VAL A 11 9.39 13.86 -17.60
CA VAL A 11 8.94 14.87 -18.57
C VAL A 11 8.76 16.22 -17.92
N ILE A 12 9.16 17.28 -18.62
CA ILE A 12 8.94 18.67 -18.17
C ILE A 12 7.68 19.20 -18.85
N MET A 13 6.65 19.49 -18.05
CA MET A 13 5.40 20.07 -18.51
C MET A 13 5.56 21.58 -18.73
N LYS A 14 5.29 22.07 -19.93
CA LYS A 14 5.36 23.51 -20.32
C LYS A 14 3.98 24.02 -20.72
N GLY A 15 3.00 23.91 -19.81
CA GLY A 15 1.62 24.30 -20.07
C GLY A 15 0.78 23.24 -20.80
N ASN A 16 1.35 22.07 -21.10
CA ASN A 16 0.60 20.92 -21.60
C ASN A 16 -0.15 20.24 -20.45
N THR A 17 -1.27 19.61 -20.76
CA THR A 17 -2.07 18.81 -19.82
C THR A 17 -1.87 17.31 -20.00
N GLU A 18 -1.18 16.90 -21.06
CA GLU A 18 -0.92 15.51 -21.39
C GLU A 18 0.58 15.20 -21.28
N PHE A 19 0.89 14.04 -20.75
CA PHE A 19 2.25 13.50 -20.69
C PHE A 19 2.27 12.03 -21.09
N LYS A 20 3.43 11.57 -21.50
CA LYS A 20 3.70 10.15 -21.73
C LYS A 20 5.05 9.82 -21.13
N LEU A 21 5.09 8.73 -20.36
CA LEU A 21 6.30 8.16 -19.76
C LEU A 21 6.41 6.70 -20.22
N GLU A 22 7.64 6.23 -20.41
CA GLU A 22 7.90 4.86 -20.84
C GLU A 22 8.94 4.21 -19.92
N ALA A 23 8.69 2.98 -19.55
CA ALA A 23 9.62 2.21 -18.73
C ALA A 23 9.70 0.76 -19.20
N VAL A 24 10.89 0.18 -19.16
CA VAL A 24 11.08 -1.25 -19.39
C VAL A 24 10.97 -1.97 -18.04
N ILE A 25 10.01 -2.88 -17.95
CA ILE A 25 9.79 -3.68 -16.74
C ILE A 25 9.88 -5.17 -17.06
N ASN A 26 10.45 -5.94 -16.16
CA ASN A 26 10.53 -7.39 -16.27
C ASN A 26 9.25 -8.06 -15.77
N GLU A 27 8.76 -7.60 -14.64
CA GLU A 27 7.60 -8.12 -13.93
C GLU A 27 6.82 -6.97 -13.26
N PRO A 28 5.55 -7.16 -12.86
CA PRO A 28 4.79 -6.15 -12.15
C PRO A 28 5.47 -5.73 -10.84
N ASP A 29 5.55 -4.40 -10.63
CA ASP A 29 6.21 -3.81 -9.46
C ASP A 29 5.51 -2.52 -9.05
N ILE A 30 5.84 -2.00 -7.86
CA ILE A 30 5.36 -0.70 -7.38
C ILE A 30 6.11 0.42 -8.08
N PHE A 31 5.35 1.35 -8.65
CA PHE A 31 5.82 2.57 -9.25
C PHE A 31 5.28 3.79 -8.51
N TYR A 32 6.04 4.86 -8.62
CA TYR A 32 5.70 6.16 -8.05
C TYR A 32 5.72 7.21 -9.15
N LEU A 33 4.58 7.85 -9.40
CA LEU A 33 4.52 9.02 -10.25
C LEU A 33 4.66 10.27 -9.36
N TYR A 34 5.78 10.97 -9.52
CA TYR A 34 6.09 12.19 -8.78
C TYR A 34 5.69 13.42 -9.59
N LEU A 35 5.05 14.39 -8.93
CA LEU A 35 4.88 15.74 -9.46
C LEU A 35 5.79 16.69 -8.69
N ASP A 36 6.84 17.18 -9.36
CA ASP A 36 7.67 18.28 -8.86
C ASP A 36 7.06 19.61 -9.38
N LYS A 37 6.51 20.39 -8.47
CA LYS A 37 5.93 21.72 -8.77
C LYS A 37 6.98 22.82 -8.86
N ASN A 38 8.24 22.49 -8.50
CA ASN A 38 9.37 23.42 -8.44
C ASN A 38 9.06 24.66 -7.55
N ASP A 39 8.29 24.46 -6.48
CA ASP A 39 7.85 25.47 -5.52
C ASP A 39 8.73 25.54 -4.25
N GLY A 40 9.77 24.70 -4.20
CA GLY A 40 10.70 24.60 -3.06
C GLY A 40 10.20 23.69 -1.94
N ASP A 41 9.02 23.08 -2.06
CA ASP A 41 8.56 22.03 -1.16
C ASP A 41 9.19 20.68 -1.57
N SER A 42 9.84 20.03 -0.63
CA SER A 42 10.42 18.69 -0.83
C SER A 42 9.38 17.56 -0.68
N LEU A 43 8.20 17.87 -0.16
CA LEU A 43 7.07 16.94 -0.09
C LEU A 43 6.34 16.94 -1.44
N ASN A 44 6.89 16.18 -2.36
CA ASN A 44 6.29 16.03 -3.68
C ASN A 44 4.99 15.23 -3.61
N ASP A 45 4.04 15.64 -4.44
CA ASP A 45 2.81 14.86 -4.66
C ASP A 45 3.17 13.54 -5.35
N ILE A 46 2.69 12.42 -4.79
CA ILE A 46 3.06 11.07 -5.23
C ILE A 46 1.83 10.23 -5.47
N ILE A 47 1.71 9.65 -6.65
CA ILE A 47 0.73 8.61 -6.94
C ILE A 47 1.46 7.26 -6.96
N THR A 48 1.01 6.34 -6.12
CA THR A 48 1.55 4.97 -6.04
C THR A 48 0.65 4.00 -6.80
N PHE A 49 1.23 3.18 -7.68
CA PHE A 49 0.49 2.20 -8.46
C PHE A 49 1.36 0.99 -8.82
N PHE A 50 0.73 -0.08 -9.28
CA PHE A 50 1.43 -1.20 -9.89
C PHE A 50 1.68 -0.93 -11.37
N GLY A 51 2.96 -0.83 -11.76
CA GLY A 51 3.36 -0.89 -13.16
C GLY A 51 3.31 -2.33 -13.66
N ASN A 52 2.69 -2.54 -14.80
CA ASN A 52 2.64 -3.82 -15.52
C ASN A 52 2.87 -3.58 -17.01
N LYS A 53 3.13 -4.67 -17.75
CA LYS A 53 3.26 -4.58 -19.22
C LYS A 53 1.96 -4.07 -19.82
N GLY A 54 2.07 -3.13 -20.76
CA GLY A 54 0.94 -2.50 -21.44
C GLY A 54 0.81 -1.02 -21.11
N GLU A 55 -0.34 -0.48 -21.37
CA GLU A 55 -0.65 0.93 -21.18
C GLU A 55 -1.40 1.12 -19.86
N ILE A 56 -0.91 2.06 -19.05
CA ILE A 56 -1.56 2.50 -17.82
C ILE A 56 -1.91 3.97 -18.01
N ASN A 57 -3.18 4.29 -17.86
CA ASN A 57 -3.67 5.65 -17.97
C ASN A 57 -3.90 6.24 -16.59
N ILE A 58 -3.29 7.38 -16.32
CA ILE A 58 -3.44 8.14 -15.07
C ILE A 58 -4.01 9.50 -15.41
N ASN A 59 -5.18 9.81 -14.86
CA ASN A 59 -5.85 11.10 -14.97
C ASN A 59 -5.90 11.72 -13.58
N THR A 60 -5.42 12.96 -13.44
CA THR A 60 -5.41 13.66 -12.15
C THR A 60 -5.49 15.17 -12.34
N ARG A 61 -5.57 15.91 -11.25
CA ARG A 61 -5.59 17.38 -11.22
C ARG A 61 -4.32 17.90 -10.55
N LEU A 62 -3.81 19.04 -11.02
CA LEU A 62 -2.64 19.68 -10.41
C LEU A 62 -2.87 19.99 -8.92
N ILE A 63 -4.09 20.44 -8.58
CA ILE A 63 -4.53 20.60 -7.19
C ILE A 63 -5.02 19.25 -6.70
N ASN A 64 -4.47 18.76 -5.59
CA ASN A 64 -4.73 17.45 -5.02
C ASN A 64 -4.29 16.30 -5.97
N PHE A 65 -3.10 16.42 -6.53
CA PHE A 65 -2.53 15.47 -7.49
C PHE A 65 -2.56 14.03 -6.97
N ASP A 66 -2.19 13.83 -5.72
CA ASP A 66 -2.09 12.55 -5.01
C ASP A 66 -3.42 11.99 -4.48
N SER A 67 -4.51 12.74 -4.62
CA SER A 67 -5.82 12.37 -4.05
C SER A 67 -6.99 12.48 -5.01
N SER A 68 -6.81 13.15 -6.18
CA SER A 68 -7.84 13.32 -7.21
C SER A 68 -7.61 12.47 -8.46
N PHE A 69 -6.76 11.42 -8.36
CA PHE A 69 -6.40 10.62 -9.52
C PHE A 69 -7.37 9.48 -9.79
N GLU A 70 -7.43 9.11 -11.08
CA GLU A 70 -8.05 7.90 -11.59
C GLU A 70 -7.00 7.12 -12.38
N ILE A 71 -6.87 5.82 -12.14
CA ILE A 71 -5.93 4.95 -12.83
C ILE A 71 -6.68 3.82 -13.50
N SER A 72 -6.28 3.47 -14.71
CA SER A 72 -6.80 2.31 -15.43
C SER A 72 -5.69 1.58 -16.19
N GLY A 73 -5.91 0.31 -16.53
CA GLY A 73 -4.95 -0.52 -17.25
C GLY A 73 -4.14 -1.48 -16.37
N SER A 74 -4.36 -1.49 -15.04
CA SER A 74 -3.68 -2.42 -14.13
C SER A 74 -4.63 -3.00 -13.09
N LYS A 75 -4.91 -4.30 -13.17
CA LYS A 75 -5.74 -4.99 -12.17
C LYS A 75 -5.08 -5.00 -10.79
N ASN A 76 -3.77 -5.11 -10.71
CA ASN A 76 -3.03 -4.98 -9.45
C ASN A 76 -3.23 -3.61 -8.81
N THR A 77 -3.26 -2.53 -9.63
CA THR A 77 -3.55 -1.17 -9.13
C THR A 77 -4.97 -1.05 -8.61
N ASP A 78 -5.97 -1.58 -9.34
CA ASP A 78 -7.37 -1.54 -8.88
C ASP A 78 -7.51 -2.17 -7.49
N LEU A 79 -6.92 -3.35 -7.31
CA LEU A 79 -6.92 -4.09 -6.05
C LEU A 79 -6.12 -3.36 -4.95
N LEU A 80 -4.99 -2.74 -5.30
CA LEU A 80 -4.20 -1.96 -4.35
C LEU A 80 -4.98 -0.75 -3.82
N LEU A 81 -5.67 -0.03 -4.71
CA LEU A 81 -6.49 1.13 -4.34
C LEU A 81 -7.71 0.71 -3.51
N GLU A 82 -8.37 -0.41 -3.85
CA GLU A 82 -9.42 -1.01 -3.03
C GLU A 82 -8.91 -1.31 -1.62
N TYR A 83 -7.78 -1.98 -1.51
CA TYR A 83 -7.14 -2.29 -0.24
C TYR A 83 -6.87 -1.03 0.58
N PHE A 84 -6.20 -0.04 0.00
CA PHE A 84 -5.85 1.19 0.72
C PHE A 84 -7.06 2.02 1.13
N SER A 85 -8.16 1.98 0.36
CA SER A 85 -9.40 2.65 0.74
C SER A 85 -9.94 2.14 2.08
N ILE A 86 -9.86 0.83 2.31
CA ILE A 86 -10.30 0.20 3.57
C ILE A 86 -9.27 0.42 4.69
N ILE A 87 -7.97 0.30 4.39
CA ILE A 87 -6.90 0.57 5.36
C ILE A 87 -6.95 2.00 5.89
N ARG A 88 -7.28 2.97 5.03
CA ARG A 88 -7.48 4.35 5.44
C ARG A 88 -8.54 4.49 6.54
N ASN A 89 -9.65 3.75 6.44
CA ASN A 89 -10.68 3.77 7.49
C ASN A 89 -10.17 3.20 8.82
N TYR A 90 -9.36 2.15 8.79
CA TYR A 90 -8.71 1.63 10.00
C TYR A 90 -7.75 2.66 10.61
N ASN A 91 -6.98 3.35 9.78
CA ASN A 91 -6.02 4.36 10.24
C ASN A 91 -6.76 5.57 10.86
N LEU A 92 -7.87 6.03 10.27
CA LEU A 92 -8.68 7.11 10.83
C LEU A 92 -9.27 6.71 12.19
N GLN A 93 -9.87 5.50 12.30
CA GLN A 93 -10.36 5.00 13.58
C GLN A 93 -9.26 4.90 14.64
N ASN A 94 -8.04 4.53 14.24
CA ASN A 94 -6.90 4.49 15.15
C ASN A 94 -6.51 5.88 15.66
N LEU A 95 -6.56 6.91 14.80
CA LEU A 95 -6.31 8.29 15.21
C LEU A 95 -7.35 8.78 16.23
N ASP A 96 -8.64 8.49 16.00
CA ASP A 96 -9.72 8.83 16.94
C ASP A 96 -9.50 8.15 18.30
N LEU A 97 -9.11 6.88 18.31
CA LEU A 97 -8.82 6.14 19.55
C LEU A 97 -7.58 6.69 20.28
N LEU A 98 -6.54 7.09 19.54
CA LEU A 98 -5.34 7.71 20.12
C LEU A 98 -5.66 9.05 20.77
N GLU A 99 -6.53 9.87 20.18
CA GLU A 99 -7.01 11.11 20.81
C GLU A 99 -7.72 10.83 22.14
N ILE A 100 -8.63 9.85 22.16
CA ILE A 100 -9.33 9.44 23.38
C ILE A 100 -8.33 8.93 24.44
N PHE A 101 -7.32 8.15 24.01
CA PHE A 101 -6.27 7.63 24.89
C PHE A 101 -5.47 8.76 25.55
N TYR A 102 -4.99 9.74 24.78
CA TYR A 102 -4.24 10.87 25.31
C TYR A 102 -5.08 11.73 26.28
N ASN A 103 -6.36 11.97 25.97
CA ASN A 103 -7.26 12.68 26.87
C ASN A 103 -7.47 11.91 28.18
N ALA A 104 -7.64 10.59 28.14
CA ALA A 104 -7.74 9.76 29.33
C ALA A 104 -6.47 9.76 30.19
N GLN A 105 -5.29 9.85 29.55
CA GLN A 105 -4.01 10.01 30.28
C GLN A 105 -3.93 11.36 30.99
N ILE A 106 -4.34 12.45 30.34
CA ILE A 106 -4.37 13.80 30.97
C ILE A 106 -5.32 13.81 32.15
N GLU A 107 -6.48 13.16 32.05
CA GLU A 107 -7.47 13.01 33.10
C GLU A 107 -7.03 12.03 34.22
N GLN A 108 -5.94 11.29 34.04
CA GLN A 108 -5.46 10.21 34.92
C GLN A 108 -6.53 9.12 35.16
N ASN A 109 -7.38 8.86 34.19
CA ASN A 109 -8.48 7.90 34.23
C ASN A 109 -8.02 6.52 33.76
N GLN A 110 -7.57 5.67 34.71
CA GLN A 110 -6.99 4.35 34.37
C GLN A 110 -8.01 3.43 33.70
N ASP A 111 -9.26 3.41 34.17
CA ASP A 111 -10.30 2.54 33.55
C ASP A 111 -10.54 2.90 32.07
N ARG A 112 -10.52 4.19 31.78
CA ARG A 112 -10.68 4.67 30.39
C ARG A 112 -9.45 4.35 29.53
N ILE A 113 -8.24 4.48 30.08
CA ILE A 113 -6.98 4.10 29.42
C ILE A 113 -7.03 2.61 29.04
N ASP A 114 -7.37 1.74 29.98
CA ASP A 114 -7.42 0.29 29.77
C ASP A 114 -8.48 -0.09 28.72
N SER A 115 -9.65 0.56 28.79
CA SER A 115 -10.73 0.35 27.82
C SER A 115 -10.31 0.73 26.40
N VAL A 116 -9.65 1.90 26.22
CA VAL A 116 -9.22 2.37 24.90
C VAL A 116 -8.06 1.52 24.35
N ASN A 117 -7.12 1.11 25.19
CA ASN A 117 -6.06 0.18 24.80
C ASN A 117 -6.63 -1.12 24.20
N ASN A 118 -7.64 -1.70 24.86
CA ASN A 118 -8.32 -2.89 24.35
C ASN A 118 -8.98 -2.64 22.97
N GLN A 119 -9.52 -1.43 22.75
CA GLN A 119 -10.12 -1.07 21.47
C GLN A 119 -9.05 -0.93 20.38
N ILE A 120 -7.91 -0.31 20.68
CA ILE A 120 -6.76 -0.17 19.76
C ILE A 120 -6.24 -1.56 19.38
N GLU A 121 -6.01 -2.44 20.36
CA GLU A 121 -5.55 -3.82 20.08
C GLU A 121 -6.53 -4.58 19.18
N ASN A 122 -7.83 -4.47 19.44
CA ASN A 122 -8.84 -5.11 18.60
C ASN A 122 -8.89 -4.52 17.18
N LEU A 123 -8.69 -3.21 17.04
CA LEU A 123 -8.62 -2.55 15.75
C LEU A 123 -7.40 -3.04 14.94
N ILE A 124 -6.23 -3.14 15.59
CA ILE A 124 -5.01 -3.66 14.98
C ILE A 124 -5.22 -5.12 14.52
N LYS A 125 -5.82 -5.97 15.37
CA LYS A 125 -6.13 -7.36 14.99
C LYS A 125 -7.07 -7.44 13.79
N ARG A 126 -8.10 -6.60 13.74
CA ARG A 126 -9.04 -6.55 12.61
C ARG A 126 -8.37 -6.09 11.33
N LYS A 127 -7.52 -5.04 11.39
CA LYS A 127 -6.73 -4.56 10.25
C LYS A 127 -5.81 -5.66 9.71
N TYR A 128 -5.11 -6.35 10.60
CA TYR A 128 -4.25 -7.49 10.28
C TYR A 128 -5.02 -8.62 9.57
N LEU A 129 -6.14 -9.05 10.15
CA LEU A 129 -6.97 -10.11 9.54
C LEU A 129 -7.55 -9.69 8.20
N TYR A 130 -7.91 -8.41 8.05
CA TYR A 130 -8.33 -7.87 6.76
C TYR A 130 -7.22 -8.00 5.72
N SER A 131 -5.99 -7.57 6.04
CA SER A 131 -4.83 -7.65 5.13
C SER A 131 -4.55 -9.09 4.70
N LEU A 132 -4.56 -10.03 5.65
CA LEU A 132 -4.37 -11.45 5.38
C LEU A 132 -5.47 -12.01 4.45
N ASN A 133 -6.73 -11.76 4.79
CA ASN A 133 -7.86 -12.25 3.99
C ASN A 133 -7.89 -11.62 2.59
N PHE A 134 -7.56 -10.34 2.47
CA PHE A 134 -7.46 -9.66 1.17
C PHE A 134 -6.39 -10.33 0.31
N SER A 135 -5.21 -10.61 0.88
CA SER A 135 -4.13 -11.29 0.17
C SER A 135 -4.55 -12.70 -0.27
N ILE A 136 -5.16 -13.50 0.61
CA ILE A 136 -5.64 -14.84 0.27
C ILE A 136 -6.68 -14.79 -0.86
N THR A 137 -7.62 -13.85 -0.79
CA THR A 137 -8.69 -13.71 -1.79
C THR A 137 -8.14 -13.31 -3.17
N ASN A 138 -7.04 -12.56 -3.21
CA ASN A 138 -6.44 -12.05 -4.42
C ASN A 138 -5.15 -12.80 -4.81
N SER A 139 -5.01 -14.06 -4.43
CA SER A 139 -3.82 -14.90 -4.58
C SER A 139 -3.32 -15.15 -6.02
N LEU A 140 -4.10 -14.75 -7.02
CA LEU A 140 -3.76 -14.82 -8.44
C LEU A 140 -3.08 -13.53 -8.98
N TYR A 141 -2.81 -12.55 -8.10
CA TYR A 141 -2.26 -11.25 -8.48
C TYR A 141 -1.07 -10.89 -7.60
N GLU A 142 -0.09 -10.16 -8.13
CA GLU A 142 1.15 -9.77 -7.43
C GLU A 142 0.89 -8.83 -6.23
N VAL A 143 -0.23 -8.14 -6.23
CA VAL A 143 -0.69 -7.34 -5.07
C VAL A 143 -0.85 -8.19 -3.81
N SER A 144 -1.19 -9.46 -3.93
CA SER A 144 -1.37 -10.39 -2.80
C SER A 144 -0.08 -10.54 -1.96
N PRO A 145 1.02 -11.10 -2.49
CA PRO A 145 2.26 -11.20 -1.74
C PRO A 145 2.86 -9.81 -1.42
N TYR A 146 2.65 -8.78 -2.27
CA TYR A 146 3.08 -7.42 -1.95
C TYR A 146 2.45 -6.90 -0.65
N ILE A 147 1.14 -7.07 -0.45
CA ILE A 147 0.47 -6.67 0.79
C ILE A 147 1.01 -7.46 1.98
N ALA A 148 1.24 -8.76 1.82
CA ALA A 148 1.80 -9.59 2.88
C ALA A 148 3.17 -9.05 3.35
N VAL A 149 4.10 -8.83 2.42
CA VAL A 149 5.47 -8.42 2.75
C VAL A 149 5.59 -6.94 3.15
N SER A 150 4.65 -6.08 2.74
CA SER A 150 4.72 -4.64 3.03
C SER A 150 3.85 -4.21 4.22
N GLN A 151 2.74 -4.88 4.49
CA GLN A 151 1.76 -4.45 5.47
C GLN A 151 1.68 -5.35 6.71
N ILE A 152 2.04 -6.62 6.57
CA ILE A 152 1.99 -7.61 7.66
C ILE A 152 3.24 -8.52 7.68
N PRO A 153 4.48 -7.96 7.53
CA PRO A 153 5.71 -8.78 7.49
C PRO A 153 5.95 -9.56 8.78
N ASP A 154 5.50 -9.02 9.92
CA ASP A 154 5.62 -9.63 11.26
C ASP A 154 4.45 -10.54 11.60
N ALA A 155 3.68 -10.95 10.61
CA ALA A 155 2.56 -11.86 10.78
C ALA A 155 3.00 -13.21 11.34
N ASN A 156 2.08 -13.89 12.05
CA ASN A 156 2.31 -15.26 12.46
C ASN A 156 2.73 -16.10 11.24
N LYS A 157 3.88 -16.75 11.35
CA LYS A 157 4.52 -17.50 10.27
C LYS A 157 3.58 -18.57 9.67
N ASP A 158 2.80 -19.26 10.50
CA ASP A 158 1.84 -20.26 10.01
C ASP A 158 0.75 -19.65 9.13
N LEU A 159 0.37 -18.40 9.38
CA LEU A 159 -0.60 -17.68 8.56
C LEU A 159 0.00 -17.21 7.24
N LEU A 160 1.26 -16.76 7.26
CA LEU A 160 1.99 -16.41 6.03
C LEU A 160 2.24 -17.64 5.16
N ILE A 161 2.56 -18.80 5.74
CA ILE A 161 2.68 -20.07 5.02
C ILE A 161 1.34 -20.43 4.36
N LYS A 162 0.24 -20.37 5.09
CA LYS A 162 -1.10 -20.62 4.52
C LYS A 162 -1.41 -19.69 3.37
N LEU A 163 -1.09 -18.39 3.49
CA LEU A 163 -1.22 -17.44 2.40
C LEU A 163 -0.38 -17.86 1.19
N TYR A 164 0.92 -18.14 1.41
CA TYR A 164 1.85 -18.55 0.35
C TYR A 164 1.34 -19.80 -0.39
N ASP A 165 0.76 -20.76 0.33
CA ASP A 165 0.18 -21.97 -0.25
C ASP A 165 -1.03 -21.70 -1.15
N THR A 166 -1.73 -20.57 -0.98
CA THR A 166 -2.82 -20.15 -1.87
C THR A 166 -2.35 -19.50 -3.16
N LEU A 167 -1.12 -18.97 -3.19
CA LEU A 167 -0.58 -18.29 -4.37
C LEU A 167 -0.44 -19.24 -5.55
N SER A 168 -0.80 -18.77 -6.75
CA SER A 168 -0.50 -19.51 -7.97
C SER A 168 1.01 -19.65 -8.17
N MET A 169 1.44 -20.66 -8.95
CA MET A 169 2.87 -20.87 -9.22
C MET A 169 3.53 -19.65 -9.85
N GLU A 170 2.85 -18.97 -10.75
CA GLU A 170 3.31 -17.73 -11.38
C GLU A 170 3.55 -16.62 -10.33
N ILE A 171 2.63 -16.45 -9.38
CA ILE A 171 2.74 -15.43 -8.33
C ILE A 171 3.81 -15.78 -7.29
N ARG A 172 4.04 -17.07 -6.99
CA ARG A 172 5.17 -17.49 -6.14
C ARG A 172 6.51 -17.14 -6.75
N GLU A 173 6.65 -17.27 -8.07
CA GLU A 173 7.87 -16.93 -8.81
C GLU A 173 8.07 -15.42 -9.04
N SER A 174 7.08 -14.59 -8.76
CA SER A 174 7.19 -13.14 -8.85
C SER A 174 8.12 -12.56 -7.78
N LYS A 175 8.55 -11.29 -7.95
CA LYS A 175 9.37 -10.57 -6.99
C LYS A 175 8.84 -10.68 -5.56
N TYR A 176 7.57 -10.35 -5.35
CA TYR A 176 6.97 -10.35 -4.00
C TYR A 176 6.66 -11.75 -3.47
N GLY A 177 6.39 -12.70 -4.35
CA GLY A 177 6.26 -14.11 -3.98
C GLY A 177 7.55 -14.67 -3.40
N LYS A 178 8.70 -14.39 -4.03
CA LYS A 178 10.03 -14.78 -3.53
C LYS A 178 10.40 -14.10 -2.22
N ILE A 179 10.10 -12.81 -2.08
CA ILE A 179 10.32 -12.10 -0.80
C ILE A 179 9.48 -12.73 0.32
N LEU A 180 8.22 -13.07 0.03
CA LEU A 180 7.37 -13.76 1.01
C LEU A 180 7.94 -15.14 1.37
N GLU A 181 8.44 -15.89 0.40
CA GLU A 181 9.12 -17.18 0.62
C GLU A 181 10.33 -17.03 1.54
N GLU A 182 11.17 -16.02 1.32
CA GLU A 182 12.31 -15.71 2.20
C GLU A 182 11.86 -15.42 3.64
N ILE A 183 10.79 -14.66 3.83
CA ILE A 183 10.24 -14.35 5.16
C ILE A 183 9.76 -15.62 5.88
N ILE A 184 9.10 -16.53 5.17
CA ILE A 184 8.57 -17.75 5.79
C ILE A 184 9.61 -18.87 5.97
N THR A 185 10.77 -18.76 5.32
CA THR A 185 11.84 -19.77 5.44
C THR A 185 12.90 -19.40 6.48
N ASN A 186 13.09 -18.10 6.75
CA ASN A 186 13.98 -17.59 7.79
C ASN A 186 13.28 -17.55 9.16
#